data_652cb429b189d5effee6ef5adb0d7098
#
_entry.id   652cb429b189d5effee6ef5adb0d7098
#
_cell.length_a   1.000
_cell.length_b   1.000
_cell.length_c   1.000
_cell.angle_alpha   90.00
_cell.angle_beta   90.00
_cell.angle_gamma   90.00
#
_symmetry.space_group_name_H-M   'P 1'
#
loop_
_entity.id
_entity.type
_entity.pdbx_description
1 polymer ?
#
loop_
_entity_poly.entity_id
_entity_poly.type
_entity_poly.pdbx_seq_one_letter_code
_entity_poly.pdbx_strand_id
1 'polypeptide(L)'
;MATITPTITLTANDSSHATTPGPLSFSLLLNKSNATTVNGRVIAEIEGVTNTHGDHKIFDSSNMGHAYIYVSNPSDREIFLAEDDAASTGKRFMSIGPGEFAYFPWSGTKDIFADHTGSGTKNLEYFIFQKA
;
A
#
# COMPACT_ATOMS: atom_id res chain seq x y z
N MET A 1 21.57 12.04 1.73
CA MET A 1 20.58 11.09 1.21
C MET A 1 19.78 10.54 2.37
N ALA A 2 18.48 10.54 2.27
CA ALA A 2 17.62 9.99 3.32
C ALA A 2 17.60 8.46 3.25
N THR A 3 17.40 7.83 4.39
CA THR A 3 17.38 6.37 4.50
C THR A 3 16.08 5.93 5.12
N ILE A 4 15.45 4.91 4.55
CA ILE A 4 14.24 4.30 5.11
C ILE A 4 14.59 2.94 5.67
N THR A 5 14.20 2.71 6.91
CA THR A 5 14.30 1.40 7.56
C THR A 5 12.88 0.96 7.95
N PRO A 6 12.21 0.13 7.16
CA PRO A 6 10.90 -0.39 7.52
C PRO A 6 11.04 -1.38 8.68
N THR A 7 10.19 -1.22 9.68
CA THR A 7 10.06 -2.16 10.80
C THR A 7 8.61 -2.59 10.89
N ILE A 8 8.35 -3.90 10.75
CA ILE A 8 7.02 -4.47 10.89
C ILE A 8 7.03 -5.39 12.09
N THR A 9 6.17 -5.12 13.07
CA THR A 9 5.96 -5.99 14.23
C THR A 9 4.60 -6.63 14.11
N LEU A 10 4.58 -7.95 14.03
CA LEU A 10 3.37 -8.74 14.05
C LEU A 10 3.29 -9.47 15.39
N THR A 11 2.24 -9.21 16.16
CA THR A 11 2.00 -9.87 17.44
C THR A 11 0.61 -10.47 17.40
N ALA A 12 0.53 -11.79 17.55
CA ALA A 12 -0.74 -12.49 17.73
C ALA A 12 -0.80 -13.04 19.16
N ASN A 13 -1.80 -12.61 19.90
CA ASN A 13 -2.12 -13.10 21.23
C ASN A 13 -3.56 -13.64 21.20
N ASP A 14 -3.73 -14.87 20.78
CA ASP A 14 -5.05 -15.50 20.89
C ASP A 14 -5.05 -16.58 21.97
N SER A 15 -5.64 -16.23 23.10
CA SER A 15 -5.89 -17.17 24.18
C SER A 15 -7.26 -17.86 24.06
N SER A 16 -8.08 -17.50 23.08
CA SER A 16 -9.48 -17.93 23.01
C SER A 16 -9.75 -19.06 22.02
N HIS A 17 -8.88 -19.29 21.05
CA HIS A 17 -9.01 -20.42 20.13
C HIS A 17 -8.26 -21.65 20.61
N ALA A 18 -9.01 -22.54 21.23
CA ALA A 18 -8.53 -23.86 21.67
C ALA A 18 -8.39 -24.89 20.56
N THR A 19 -8.27 -24.46 19.30
CA THR A 19 -8.05 -25.35 18.17
C THR A 19 -6.57 -25.47 17.85
N THR A 20 -6.15 -26.68 17.71
CA THR A 20 -4.75 -27.04 17.38
C THR A 20 -4.28 -26.47 16.04
N PRO A 21 -3.04 -25.99 15.99
CA PRO A 21 -2.05 -25.91 17.05
C PRO A 21 -2.37 -24.74 17.98
N GLY A 22 -2.24 -24.93 19.29
CA GLY A 22 -2.57 -23.98 20.35
C GLY A 22 -2.33 -22.48 20.05
N PRO A 23 -2.44 -21.58 21.03
CA PRO A 23 -2.39 -20.14 20.78
C PRO A 23 -1.18 -19.77 19.95
N LEU A 24 -1.42 -19.18 18.78
CA LEU A 24 -0.35 -18.69 17.93
C LEU A 24 0.24 -17.43 18.57
N SER A 25 1.33 -17.61 19.27
CA SER A 25 2.14 -16.49 19.76
C SER A 25 3.38 -16.41 18.87
N PHE A 26 3.44 -15.42 17.98
CA PHE A 26 4.67 -15.09 17.29
C PHE A 26 4.94 -13.60 17.35
N SER A 27 6.20 -13.25 17.48
CA SER A 27 6.69 -11.90 17.27
C SER A 27 7.69 -11.98 16.14
N LEU A 28 7.35 -11.38 15.01
CA LEU A 28 8.25 -11.28 13.86
C LEU A 28 8.70 -9.84 13.73
N LEU A 29 9.97 -9.59 14.06
CA LEU A 29 10.63 -8.33 13.76
C LEU A 29 11.26 -8.45 12.37
N LEU A 30 10.58 -7.97 11.35
CA LEU A 30 11.17 -7.83 10.02
C LEU A 30 12.03 -6.57 10.00
N ASN A 31 13.27 -6.76 10.34
CA ASN A 31 14.28 -5.71 10.25
C ASN A 31 15.09 -5.95 8.98
N LYS A 32 14.87 -5.13 7.95
CA LYS A 32 15.76 -5.14 6.80
C LYS A 32 17.07 -4.52 7.24
N SER A 33 18.10 -5.34 7.36
CA SER A 33 19.44 -4.92 7.78
C SER A 33 20.11 -3.91 6.84
N ASN A 34 19.59 -3.77 5.62
CA ASN A 34 20.07 -2.78 4.66
C ASN A 34 19.06 -1.66 4.55
N ALA A 35 19.38 -0.53 5.15
CA ALA A 35 18.68 0.70 4.93
C ALA A 35 18.61 1.01 3.44
N THR A 36 17.41 1.28 2.94
CA THR A 36 17.23 1.68 1.55
C THR A 36 17.47 3.16 1.43
N THR A 37 18.46 3.53 0.65
CA THR A 37 18.71 4.93 0.31
C THR A 37 17.63 5.41 -0.64
N VAL A 38 16.99 6.53 -0.31
CA VAL A 38 16.05 7.22 -1.18
C VAL A 38 16.70 8.45 -1.75
N ASN A 39 16.38 8.79 -2.99
CA ASN A 39 16.98 9.93 -3.69
C ASN A 39 16.43 11.30 -3.24
N GLY A 40 15.68 11.35 -2.15
CA GLY A 40 15.06 12.56 -1.62
C GLY A 40 13.70 12.88 -2.20
N ARG A 41 13.20 12.10 -3.17
CA ARG A 41 11.84 12.27 -3.67
C ARG A 41 10.89 11.42 -2.84
N VAL A 42 10.10 12.11 -2.02
CA VAL A 42 9.05 11.52 -1.20
C VAL A 42 7.75 12.22 -1.57
N ILE A 43 6.75 11.43 -1.91
CA ILE A 43 5.38 11.91 -2.08
C ILE A 43 4.59 11.44 -0.86
N ALA A 44 3.87 12.34 -0.22
CA ALA A 44 2.98 12.06 0.89
C ALA A 44 1.67 12.81 0.63
N GLU A 45 0.61 12.08 0.34
CA GLU A 45 -0.66 12.66 -0.09
C GLU A 45 -1.86 11.92 0.51
N ILE A 46 -2.98 12.63 0.56
CA ILE A 46 -4.30 12.06 0.78
C ILE A 46 -5.09 12.29 -0.51
N GLU A 47 -5.39 11.20 -1.20
CA GLU A 47 -6.15 11.24 -2.45
C GLU A 47 -7.62 10.93 -2.20
N GLY A 48 -8.50 11.75 -2.78
CA GLY A 48 -9.94 11.51 -2.77
C GLY A 48 -10.36 10.57 -3.90
N VAL A 49 -10.33 9.27 -3.65
CA VAL A 49 -10.63 8.24 -4.64
C VAL A 49 -12.12 8.13 -4.91
N THR A 50 -12.51 8.01 -6.18
CA THR A 50 -13.87 7.75 -6.64
C THR A 50 -14.02 6.33 -7.19
N ASN A 51 -15.21 5.99 -7.66
CA ASN A 51 -15.49 4.70 -8.31
C ASN A 51 -15.17 4.68 -9.81
N THR A 52 -14.50 5.69 -10.32
CA THR A 52 -14.09 5.75 -11.72
C THR A 52 -12.70 5.14 -11.89
N HIS A 53 -12.61 4.13 -12.73
CA HIS A 53 -11.32 3.52 -13.05
C HIS A 53 -10.44 4.48 -13.84
N GLY A 54 -9.16 4.57 -13.48
CA GLY A 54 -8.18 5.36 -14.19
C GLY A 54 -8.12 6.84 -13.83
N ASP A 55 -9.03 7.36 -12.98
CA ASP A 55 -9.04 8.77 -12.62
C ASP A 55 -8.00 9.14 -11.56
N HIS A 56 -7.67 8.21 -10.67
CA HIS A 56 -6.83 8.48 -9.50
C HIS A 56 -5.49 7.76 -9.59
N LYS A 57 -4.52 8.41 -10.25
CA LYS A 57 -3.16 7.90 -10.37
C LYS A 57 -2.36 8.23 -9.10
N ILE A 58 -2.05 7.23 -8.30
CA ILE A 58 -1.23 7.37 -7.10
C ILE A 58 0.27 7.19 -7.36
N PHE A 59 0.64 6.49 -8.42
CA PHE A 59 2.02 6.32 -8.84
C PHE A 59 2.16 6.56 -10.34
N ASP A 60 3.10 7.42 -10.73
CA ASP A 60 3.41 7.77 -12.12
C ASP A 60 4.78 7.21 -12.53
N SER A 61 4.76 6.16 -13.34
CA SER A 61 5.96 5.48 -13.82
C SER A 61 6.83 6.33 -14.75
N SER A 62 6.26 7.36 -15.36
CA SER A 62 7.03 8.28 -16.21
C SER A 62 7.92 9.22 -15.40
N ASN A 63 7.56 9.48 -14.15
CA ASN A 63 8.24 10.42 -13.26
C ASN A 63 9.02 9.75 -12.13
N MET A 64 8.71 8.49 -11.82
CA MET A 64 9.30 7.77 -10.71
C MET A 64 9.78 6.39 -11.16
N GLY A 65 11.03 6.06 -10.83
CA GLY A 65 11.55 4.71 -11.00
C GLY A 65 11.16 3.79 -9.85
N HIS A 66 11.98 2.79 -9.59
CA HIS A 66 11.77 1.84 -8.48
C HIS A 66 11.52 2.57 -7.15
N ALA A 67 10.45 2.20 -6.46
CA ALA A 67 10.03 2.85 -5.22
C ALA A 67 9.56 1.85 -4.17
N TYR A 68 9.44 2.32 -2.94
CA TYR A 68 8.64 1.70 -1.89
C TYR A 68 7.39 2.53 -1.68
N ILE A 69 6.25 1.86 -1.62
CA ILE A 69 4.95 2.48 -1.49
C ILE A 69 4.31 2.00 -0.20
N TYR A 70 3.88 2.95 0.61
CA TYR A 70 2.97 2.74 1.72
C TYR A 70 1.62 3.30 1.35
N VAL A 71 0.56 2.55 1.57
CA VAL A 71 -0.83 2.99 1.42
C VAL A 71 -1.61 2.62 2.67
N SER A 72 -2.54 3.46 3.04
CA SER A 72 -3.47 3.26 4.15
C SER A 72 -4.86 3.69 3.74
N ASN A 73 -5.85 2.88 4.08
CA ASN A 73 -7.24 3.16 3.80
C ASN A 73 -7.98 3.56 5.08
N PRO A 74 -8.07 4.86 5.43
CA PRO A 74 -8.82 5.33 6.59
C PRO A 74 -10.34 5.38 6.35
N SER A 75 -10.79 5.02 5.14
CA SER A 75 -12.21 5.11 4.78
C SER A 75 -13.02 3.90 5.26
N ASP A 76 -14.32 3.96 5.05
CA ASP A 76 -15.29 2.91 5.37
C ASP A 76 -15.54 1.92 4.21
N ARG A 77 -14.78 2.02 3.13
CA ARG A 77 -14.92 1.21 1.91
C ARG A 77 -13.59 0.59 1.50
N GLU A 78 -13.70 -0.58 0.90
CA GLU A 78 -12.58 -1.23 0.25
C GLU A 78 -12.09 -0.41 -0.94
N ILE A 79 -10.79 -0.15 -1.00
CA ILE A 79 -10.11 0.53 -2.10
C ILE A 79 -9.23 -0.48 -2.82
N PHE A 80 -9.29 -0.45 -4.14
CA PHE A 80 -8.51 -1.32 -5.01
C PHE A 80 -7.37 -0.55 -5.64
N LEU A 81 -6.22 -1.21 -5.77
CA LEU A 81 -5.10 -0.75 -6.56
C LEU A 81 -5.02 -1.55 -7.85
N ALA A 82 -4.85 -0.85 -8.97
CA ALA A 82 -4.77 -1.45 -10.30
C ALA A 82 -3.54 -0.96 -11.06
N GLU A 83 -3.00 -1.81 -11.92
CA GLU A 83 -1.96 -1.43 -12.88
C GLU A 83 -2.59 -0.70 -14.08
N ASP A 84 -1.92 0.35 -14.55
CA ASP A 84 -2.31 1.19 -15.68
C ASP A 84 -3.72 1.80 -15.53
N ASP A 85 -4.15 2.62 -16.48
CA ASP A 85 -5.48 3.25 -16.53
C ASP A 85 -6.59 2.25 -16.89
N ALA A 86 -6.49 1.04 -16.43
CA ALA A 86 -7.36 -0.01 -16.85
C ALA A 86 -8.82 0.33 -16.54
N ALA A 87 -9.55 0.65 -17.58
CA ALA A 87 -11.01 0.67 -17.57
C ALA A 87 -11.62 -0.70 -17.20
N SER A 88 -10.81 -1.64 -16.72
CA SER A 88 -11.26 -2.98 -16.37
C SER A 88 -10.77 -3.38 -14.99
N THR A 89 -11.68 -3.94 -14.21
CA THR A 89 -11.42 -4.56 -12.90
C THR A 89 -10.38 -5.69 -12.95
N GLY A 90 -10.06 -6.20 -14.15
CA GLY A 90 -9.13 -7.32 -14.35
C GLY A 90 -7.66 -6.99 -14.09
N LYS A 91 -7.31 -5.72 -13.91
CA LYS A 91 -5.93 -5.30 -13.57
C LYS A 91 -5.74 -4.91 -12.10
N ARG A 92 -6.75 -5.10 -11.28
CA ARG A 92 -6.62 -4.95 -9.83
C ARG A 92 -5.69 -6.01 -9.29
N PHE A 93 -4.64 -5.58 -8.61
CA PHE A 93 -3.64 -6.50 -8.02
C PHE A 93 -3.68 -6.50 -6.49
N MET A 94 -4.34 -5.51 -5.88
CA MET A 94 -4.43 -5.39 -4.43
C MET A 94 -5.77 -4.80 -4.03
N SER A 95 -6.27 -5.22 -2.87
CA SER A 95 -7.44 -4.71 -2.21
C SER A 95 -7.05 -4.33 -0.78
N ILE A 96 -7.46 -3.13 -0.34
CA ILE A 96 -7.17 -2.59 0.98
C ILE A 96 -8.51 -2.27 1.64
N GLY A 97 -8.88 -3.08 2.62
CA GLY A 97 -10.11 -2.90 3.38
C GLY A 97 -10.10 -1.69 4.30
N PRO A 98 -11.25 -1.35 4.88
CA PRO A 98 -11.34 -0.26 5.86
C PRO A 98 -10.37 -0.43 7.04
N GLY A 99 -9.55 0.60 7.30
CA GLY A 99 -8.55 0.59 8.37
C GLY A 99 -7.31 -0.26 8.07
N GLU A 100 -7.21 -0.86 6.90
CA GLU A 100 -6.05 -1.64 6.50
C GLU A 100 -4.98 -0.79 5.84
N PHE A 101 -3.78 -1.35 5.75
CA PHE A 101 -2.64 -0.74 5.09
C PHE A 101 -1.80 -1.78 4.36
N ALA A 102 -0.98 -1.31 3.42
CA ALA A 102 0.04 -2.13 2.77
C ALA A 102 1.35 -1.35 2.63
N TYR A 103 2.46 -2.07 2.66
CA TYR A 103 3.78 -1.56 2.35
C TYR A 103 4.47 -2.54 1.41
N PHE A 104 4.86 -2.08 0.22
CA PHE A 104 5.39 -2.96 -0.82
C PHE A 104 6.40 -2.26 -1.72
N PRO A 105 7.36 -3.01 -2.30
CA PRO A 105 8.21 -2.50 -3.35
C PRO A 105 7.45 -2.46 -4.68
N TRP A 106 7.76 -1.44 -5.50
CA TRP A 106 7.21 -1.30 -6.85
C TRP A 106 8.33 -1.07 -7.85
N SER A 107 8.29 -1.76 -9.00
CA SER A 107 9.36 -1.71 -10.00
C SER A 107 9.46 -0.35 -10.72
N GLY A 108 8.40 0.44 -10.69
CA GLY A 108 8.33 1.71 -11.39
C GLY A 108 8.09 1.61 -12.90
N THR A 109 7.79 0.41 -13.40
CA THR A 109 7.55 0.18 -14.85
C THR A 109 6.11 0.41 -15.28
N LYS A 110 5.20 0.49 -14.32
CA LYS A 110 3.76 0.65 -14.52
C LYS A 110 3.21 1.70 -13.56
N ASP A 111 2.20 2.42 -14.02
CA ASP A 111 1.40 3.30 -13.20
C ASP A 111 0.55 2.50 -12.21
N ILE A 112 0.22 3.11 -11.08
CA ILE A 112 -0.75 2.56 -10.14
C ILE A 112 -1.89 3.55 -10.00
N PHE A 113 -3.10 3.04 -10.16
CA PHE A 113 -4.36 3.76 -9.96
C PHE A 113 -5.12 3.19 -8.79
N ALA A 114 -5.93 4.02 -8.16
CA ALA A 114 -6.84 3.61 -7.10
C ALA A 114 -8.30 3.82 -7.52
N ASP A 115 -9.17 2.90 -7.13
CA ASP A 115 -10.62 3.00 -7.31
C ASP A 115 -11.37 2.27 -6.18
N HIS A 116 -12.70 2.43 -6.14
CA HIS A 116 -13.58 1.64 -5.28
C HIS A 116 -14.92 1.37 -5.97
N THR A 117 -15.75 0.48 -5.43
CA THR A 117 -17.04 0.10 -6.06
C THR A 117 -18.25 0.83 -5.50
N GLY A 118 -18.08 1.68 -4.51
CA GLY A 118 -19.17 2.39 -3.85
C GLY A 118 -19.50 3.73 -4.50
N SER A 119 -20.33 4.52 -3.83
CA SER A 119 -20.64 5.90 -4.19
C SER A 119 -19.82 6.89 -3.36
N GLY A 120 -19.65 8.10 -3.90
CA GLY A 120 -18.95 9.19 -3.23
C GLY A 120 -17.44 9.07 -3.32
N THR A 121 -16.74 9.97 -2.64
CA THR A 121 -15.28 10.03 -2.58
C THR A 121 -14.79 9.41 -1.29
N LYS A 122 -13.72 8.60 -1.36
CA LYS A 122 -13.08 7.93 -0.23
C LYS A 122 -11.61 8.30 -0.14
N ASN A 123 -11.13 8.62 1.04
CA ASN A 123 -9.74 9.01 1.21
C ASN A 123 -8.83 7.80 1.22
N LEU A 124 -7.72 7.90 0.49
CA LEU A 124 -6.58 7.00 0.52
C LEU A 124 -5.35 7.81 0.91
N GLU A 125 -4.66 7.40 1.95
CA GLU A 125 -3.37 7.98 2.33
C GLU A 125 -2.25 7.15 1.69
N TYR A 126 -1.23 7.82 1.13
CA TYR A 126 -0.08 7.10 0.61
C TYR A 126 1.22 7.88 0.72
N PHE A 127 2.30 7.14 0.85
CA PHE A 127 3.67 7.63 0.83
C PHE A 127 4.47 6.86 -0.19
N ILE A 128 5.17 7.56 -1.05
CA ILE A 128 6.04 6.97 -2.07
C ILE A 128 7.47 7.42 -1.82
N PHE A 129 8.35 6.44 -1.72
CA PHE A 129 9.77 6.65 -1.47
C PHE A 129 10.56 6.10 -2.65
N GLN A 130 10.99 6.99 -3.55
CA GLN A 130 11.78 6.57 -4.70
C GLN A 130 13.14 6.07 -4.25
N LYS A 131 13.49 4.87 -4.69
CA LYS A 131 14.80 4.27 -4.44
C LYS A 131 15.88 5.04 -5.19
N ALA A 132 17.00 5.27 -4.53
CA ALA A 132 18.18 5.86 -5.15
C ALA A 132 18.87 4.89 -6.11
#